data_40e431bcb6adc4f0ea2ac6d9bb2a1ec5
#
_entry.id   40e431bcb6adc4f0ea2ac6d9bb2a1ec5
#
_cell.length_a   1.000
_cell.length_b   1.000
_cell.length_c   1.000
_cell.angle_alpha   90.00
_cell.angle_beta   90.00
_cell.angle_gamma   90.00
#
_symmetry.space_group_name_H-M   'P 1'
#
loop_
_entity.id
_entity.type
_entity.pdbx_description
1 polymer ?
#
loop_
_entity_poly.entity_id
_entity_poly.type
_entity_poly.pdbx_seq_one_letter_code
_entity_poly.pdbx_strand_id
1 'polypeptide(L)'
;MTDMTRFRPQTARELKFRRLAAELRRRLLDGTWPQGSKLPTEHALAAETGLSVTTVRRAYEVLVGQQLVERRQGAGTFATIRPGTVRPSGRAVGVLVPTATLYYPRVLQGIEEALAVAGARMVLACSHYDRTIERDAIDRLVDDGVDGLLLVPLLHELDDPLSRVAELQALPVPVVLMERRIAAAGPRDTTEHVCTDHESGAYLAVQHLHDLGHHRIGLVLRTDGPPSVPITAGYERAIADLGLSAAERVGARTDDWDFGRADAAVRSLIADRATAALCFGDREASLLLGAARRAGLRVPVDLALVSYDNEFADVADVPLTAVSPSKYRLGRLAAEILLQRLADDGAGPVHQVQLRPELVVRASCGGISPWLAHHTR
;
A
#
# COMPACT_ATOMS: atom_id res chain seq x y z
N MET A 1 23.11 -15.86 -24.65
CA MET A 1 24.05 -14.89 -24.03
C MET A 1 23.22 -13.67 -23.70
N THR A 2 22.69 -13.64 -22.50
CA THR A 2 21.75 -12.60 -22.03
C THR A 2 22.55 -11.67 -21.14
N ASP A 3 22.60 -10.42 -21.56
CA ASP A 3 23.34 -9.34 -20.89
C ASP A 3 22.64 -9.00 -19.58
N MET A 4 23.20 -9.47 -18.47
CA MET A 4 22.79 -9.09 -17.12
C MET A 4 23.32 -7.69 -16.84
N THR A 5 22.52 -6.67 -17.12
CA THR A 5 22.81 -5.29 -16.72
C THR A 5 22.91 -5.22 -15.20
N ARG A 6 24.11 -5.10 -14.68
CA ARG A 6 24.47 -5.02 -13.26
C ARG A 6 23.75 -3.85 -12.59
N PHE A 7 22.95 -4.19 -11.61
CA PHE A 7 22.37 -3.31 -10.62
C PHE A 7 23.47 -2.45 -9.96
N ARG A 8 23.41 -1.13 -10.16
CA ARG A 8 24.20 -0.18 -9.38
C ARG A 8 23.29 0.44 -8.34
N PRO A 9 23.56 0.26 -7.02
CA PRO A 9 22.85 1.02 -6.00
C PRO A 9 23.06 2.52 -6.25
N GLN A 10 21.98 3.28 -6.14
CA GLN A 10 22.05 4.75 -6.23
C GLN A 10 23.00 5.25 -5.15
N THR A 11 24.08 5.92 -5.55
CA THR A 11 25.04 6.44 -4.59
C THR A 11 24.42 7.62 -3.83
N ALA A 12 24.86 7.85 -2.57
CA ALA A 12 24.44 9.01 -1.76
C ALA A 12 24.60 10.35 -2.53
N ARG A 13 25.44 10.38 -3.55
CA ARG A 13 25.66 11.51 -4.44
C ARG A 13 24.55 11.67 -5.47
N GLU A 14 23.94 10.58 -5.93
CA GLU A 14 22.79 10.58 -6.86
C GLU A 14 21.53 11.15 -6.20
N LEU A 15 21.30 10.81 -4.95
CA LEU A 15 20.19 11.32 -4.15
C LEU A 15 20.31 12.83 -3.86
N LYS A 16 21.54 13.34 -3.63
CA LYS A 16 21.77 14.76 -3.33
C LYS A 16 21.46 15.69 -4.51
N PHE A 17 21.81 15.35 -5.76
CA PHE A 17 21.49 16.21 -6.89
C PHE A 17 19.99 16.19 -7.25
N ARG A 18 19.31 15.04 -7.10
CA ARG A 18 17.86 14.96 -7.32
C ARG A 18 17.09 15.81 -6.32
N ARG A 19 17.47 15.78 -5.04
CA ARG A 19 16.89 16.63 -4.00
C ARG A 19 17.08 18.10 -4.31
N LEU A 20 18.26 18.50 -4.73
CA LEU A 20 18.53 19.88 -5.14
C LEU A 20 17.72 20.26 -6.39
N ALA A 21 17.62 19.39 -7.40
CA ALA A 21 16.85 19.66 -8.61
C ALA A 21 15.35 19.86 -8.28
N ALA A 22 14.79 19.05 -7.39
CA ALA A 22 13.40 19.20 -6.93
C ALA A 22 13.17 20.55 -6.22
N GLU A 23 14.09 20.96 -5.34
CA GLU A 23 14.02 22.23 -4.65
C GLU A 23 14.13 23.44 -5.63
N LEU A 24 15.09 23.39 -6.55
CA LEU A 24 15.24 24.45 -7.56
C LEU A 24 14.04 24.52 -8.49
N ARG A 25 13.48 23.37 -8.86
CA ARG A 25 12.25 23.30 -9.64
C ARG A 25 11.08 23.96 -8.91
N ARG A 26 10.92 23.68 -7.61
CA ARG A 26 9.90 24.34 -6.79
C ARG A 26 10.05 25.84 -6.86
N ARG A 27 11.25 26.41 -6.61
CA ARG A 27 11.54 27.85 -6.67
C ARG A 27 11.33 28.47 -8.06
N LEU A 28 11.51 27.70 -9.14
CA LEU A 28 11.19 28.16 -10.49
C LEU A 28 9.68 28.23 -10.71
N LEU A 29 8.93 27.26 -10.21
CA LEU A 29 7.49 27.17 -10.39
C LEU A 29 6.69 28.13 -9.50
N ASP A 30 7.18 28.43 -8.29
CA ASP A 30 6.57 29.40 -7.37
C ASP A 30 6.87 30.86 -7.76
N GLY A 31 7.69 31.07 -8.80
CA GLY A 31 8.01 32.41 -9.30
C GLY A 31 9.16 33.10 -8.57
N THR A 32 9.89 32.42 -7.67
CA THR A 32 11.11 32.97 -7.04
C THR A 32 12.11 33.45 -8.09
N TRP A 33 12.16 32.75 -9.23
CA TRP A 33 12.89 33.18 -10.44
C TRP A 33 11.93 33.37 -11.60
N PRO A 34 11.50 34.63 -11.89
CA PRO A 34 10.64 34.94 -13.04
C PRO A 34 11.28 34.53 -14.38
N GLN A 35 10.45 34.34 -15.40
CA GLN A 35 10.93 34.02 -16.75
C GLN A 35 12.01 35.00 -17.20
N GLY A 36 13.11 34.49 -17.73
CA GLY A 36 14.23 35.26 -18.20
C GLY A 36 15.19 35.72 -17.10
N SER A 37 14.85 35.47 -15.82
CA SER A 37 15.79 35.81 -14.73
C SER A 37 16.98 34.84 -14.72
N LYS A 38 18.11 35.35 -14.28
CA LYS A 38 19.35 34.58 -14.16
C LYS A 38 19.35 33.80 -12.83
N LEU A 39 19.58 32.51 -12.89
CA LEU A 39 19.75 31.67 -11.71
C LEU A 39 21.17 31.88 -11.10
N PRO A 40 21.38 31.53 -9.82
CA PRO A 40 22.71 31.53 -9.19
C PRO A 40 23.69 30.67 -10.03
N THR A 41 24.97 31.05 -10.01
CA THR A 41 26.00 30.23 -10.66
C THR A 41 26.18 28.90 -9.93
N GLU A 42 26.71 27.88 -10.61
CA GLU A 42 27.00 26.57 -9.99
C GLU A 42 27.86 26.72 -8.73
N HIS A 43 28.82 27.66 -8.73
CA HIS A 43 29.67 27.94 -7.57
C HIS A 43 28.93 28.67 -6.43
N ALA A 44 28.08 29.62 -6.77
CA ALA A 44 27.32 30.37 -5.77
C ALA A 44 26.32 29.44 -5.06
N LEU A 45 25.61 28.61 -5.85
CA LEU A 45 24.64 27.65 -5.30
C LEU A 45 25.32 26.52 -4.51
N ALA A 46 26.53 26.09 -4.91
CA ALA A 46 27.33 25.14 -4.16
C ALA A 46 27.73 25.71 -2.78
N ALA A 47 28.11 26.97 -2.73
CA ALA A 47 28.43 27.67 -1.47
C ALA A 47 27.20 27.85 -0.58
N GLU A 48 26.02 28.19 -1.15
CA GLU A 48 24.75 28.35 -0.43
C GLU A 48 24.26 27.02 0.17
N THR A 49 24.34 25.92 -0.59
CA THR A 49 23.77 24.64 -0.20
C THR A 49 24.73 23.70 0.52
N GLY A 50 26.03 24.02 0.56
CA GLY A 50 27.08 23.13 1.08
C GLY A 50 27.34 21.88 0.21
N LEU A 51 26.81 21.86 -1.01
CA LEU A 51 26.98 20.75 -1.95
C LEU A 51 28.15 20.97 -2.89
N SER A 52 28.67 19.87 -3.49
CA SER A 52 29.73 19.99 -4.49
C SER A 52 29.22 20.65 -5.78
N VAL A 53 30.08 21.42 -6.46
CA VAL A 53 29.75 22.03 -7.77
C VAL A 53 29.28 20.96 -8.79
N THR A 54 29.83 19.75 -8.74
CA THR A 54 29.41 18.64 -9.60
C THR A 54 27.96 18.20 -9.31
N THR A 55 27.53 18.21 -8.04
CA THR A 55 26.16 17.90 -7.62
C THR A 55 25.20 18.96 -8.13
N VAL A 56 25.57 20.24 -7.98
CA VAL A 56 24.78 21.37 -8.49
C VAL A 56 24.67 21.35 -10.01
N ARG A 57 25.79 21.06 -10.71
CA ARG A 57 25.80 20.93 -12.19
C ARG A 57 24.81 19.87 -12.66
N ARG A 58 24.79 18.68 -12.03
CA ARG A 58 23.84 17.62 -12.35
C ARG A 58 22.39 18.06 -12.07
N ALA A 59 22.14 18.79 -10.99
CA ALA A 59 20.81 19.32 -10.73
C ALA A 59 20.35 20.29 -11.84
N TYR A 60 21.24 21.18 -12.30
CA TYR A 60 20.93 22.05 -13.44
C TYR A 60 20.75 21.29 -14.76
N GLU A 61 21.48 20.21 -15.00
CA GLU A 61 21.29 19.36 -16.18
C GLU A 61 19.91 18.73 -16.21
N VAL A 62 19.38 18.29 -15.05
CA VAL A 62 18.00 17.79 -14.93
C VAL A 62 17.00 18.89 -15.30
N LEU A 63 17.18 20.11 -14.78
CA LEU A 63 16.29 21.24 -15.08
C LEU A 63 16.34 21.67 -16.55
N VAL A 64 17.52 21.60 -17.17
CA VAL A 64 17.67 21.82 -18.63
C VAL A 64 16.95 20.74 -19.43
N GLY A 65 17.10 19.46 -19.06
CA GLY A 65 16.38 18.35 -19.69
C GLY A 65 14.85 18.47 -19.57
N GLN A 66 14.36 19.08 -18.49
CA GLN A 66 12.95 19.39 -18.26
C GLN A 66 12.49 20.70 -18.92
N GLN A 67 13.37 21.40 -19.66
CA GLN A 67 13.12 22.70 -20.30
C GLN A 67 12.68 23.82 -19.34
N LEU A 68 13.01 23.68 -18.06
CA LEU A 68 12.69 24.66 -17.03
C LEU A 68 13.66 25.82 -16.98
N VAL A 69 14.89 25.54 -17.43
CA VAL A 69 15.97 26.53 -17.57
C VAL A 69 16.71 26.33 -18.86
N GLU A 70 17.34 27.39 -19.37
CA GLU A 70 18.25 27.33 -20.50
C GLU A 70 19.65 27.80 -20.14
N ARG A 71 20.69 27.16 -20.69
CA ARG A 71 22.07 27.63 -20.59
C ARG A 71 22.39 28.54 -21.76
N ARG A 72 22.81 29.77 -21.46
CA ARG A 72 23.35 30.70 -22.46
C ARG A 72 24.84 30.79 -22.30
N GLN A 73 25.58 30.42 -23.35
CA GLN A 73 27.04 30.37 -23.32
C GLN A 73 27.63 31.74 -22.90
N GLY A 74 28.50 31.73 -21.89
CA GLY A 74 29.09 32.94 -21.33
C GLY A 74 28.18 33.82 -20.47
N ALA A 75 26.88 33.63 -20.51
CA ALA A 75 25.89 34.45 -19.80
C ALA A 75 25.34 33.80 -18.52
N GLY A 76 25.24 32.48 -18.47
CA GLY A 76 24.74 31.72 -17.31
C GLY A 76 23.51 30.87 -17.62
N THR A 77 22.79 30.46 -16.54
CA THR A 77 21.55 29.71 -16.62
C THR A 77 20.37 30.62 -16.35
N PHE A 78 19.32 30.54 -17.14
CA PHE A 78 18.16 31.43 -17.10
C PHE A 78 16.86 30.62 -17.03
N ALA A 79 15.90 31.12 -16.26
CA ALA A 79 14.55 30.53 -16.18
C ALA A 79 13.80 30.67 -17.51
N THR A 80 13.25 29.57 -18.02
CA THR A 80 12.46 29.56 -19.28
C THR A 80 10.97 29.58 -19.04
N ILE A 81 10.52 29.32 -17.81
CA ILE A 81 9.10 29.21 -17.47
C ILE A 81 8.50 30.62 -17.34
N ARG A 82 7.34 30.82 -17.98
CA ARG A 82 6.47 31.98 -17.69
C ARG A 82 5.86 31.78 -16.29
N PRO A 83 5.92 32.80 -15.39
CA PRO A 83 5.04 32.82 -14.23
C PRO A 83 3.60 32.72 -14.74
N GLY A 84 2.89 31.64 -14.44
CA GLY A 84 1.53 31.47 -14.92
C GLY A 84 1.28 30.38 -15.97
N THR A 85 2.29 29.57 -16.41
CA THR A 85 2.00 28.21 -16.89
C THR A 85 1.69 27.40 -15.64
N VAL A 86 0.44 27.43 -15.32
CA VAL A 86 -0.25 27.01 -14.11
C VAL A 86 0.23 25.63 -13.69
N ARG A 87 1.01 25.54 -12.56
CA ARG A 87 0.58 24.53 -11.61
C ARG A 87 -0.83 24.94 -11.17
N PRO A 88 -1.82 24.06 -11.22
CA PRO A 88 -3.03 24.29 -10.46
C PRO A 88 -2.56 24.65 -9.04
N SER A 89 -3.00 25.78 -8.53
CA SER A 89 -2.67 26.27 -7.19
C SER A 89 -3.04 25.18 -6.19
N GLY A 90 -2.03 24.44 -5.69
CA GLY A 90 -2.25 23.33 -4.77
C GLY A 90 -1.09 22.35 -4.80
N ARG A 91 -0.81 21.74 -3.66
CA ARG A 91 0.16 20.64 -3.50
C ARG A 91 -0.20 19.46 -4.41
N ALA A 92 0.81 18.76 -4.92
CA ALA A 92 0.64 17.51 -5.66
C ALA A 92 1.17 16.35 -4.81
N VAL A 93 0.34 15.35 -4.59
CA VAL A 93 0.71 14.13 -3.85
C VAL A 93 0.76 12.95 -4.81
N GLY A 94 1.92 12.31 -4.87
CA GLY A 94 2.11 11.07 -5.62
C GLY A 94 1.53 9.90 -4.83
N VAL A 95 0.72 9.09 -5.48
CA VAL A 95 0.11 7.89 -4.89
C VAL A 95 0.51 6.69 -5.73
N LEU A 96 1.21 5.73 -5.12
CA LEU A 96 1.59 4.50 -5.78
C LEU A 96 0.91 3.31 -5.09
N VAL A 97 0.09 2.60 -5.85
CA VAL A 97 -0.60 1.38 -5.42
C VAL A 97 -0.26 0.23 -6.37
N PRO A 98 -0.38 -1.05 -5.95
CA PRO A 98 -0.15 -2.16 -6.85
C PRO A 98 -1.12 -2.18 -8.04
N THR A 99 -2.40 -1.94 -7.79
CA THR A 99 -3.45 -1.86 -8.82
C THR A 99 -4.49 -0.83 -8.40
N ALA A 100 -5.26 -0.29 -9.35
CA ALA A 100 -6.38 0.61 -9.06
C ALA A 100 -7.73 -0.15 -9.01
N THR A 101 -7.71 -1.47 -8.80
CA THR A 101 -8.90 -2.34 -8.78
C THR A 101 -9.10 -3.00 -7.42
N LEU A 102 -10.23 -3.65 -7.21
CA LEU A 102 -10.59 -4.39 -6.00
C LEU A 102 -10.40 -3.57 -4.72
N TYR A 103 -9.42 -3.91 -3.92
CA TYR A 103 -9.13 -3.34 -2.60
C TYR A 103 -8.91 -1.80 -2.63
N TYR A 104 -8.15 -1.31 -3.61
CA TYR A 104 -7.62 0.06 -3.62
C TYR A 104 -8.61 1.18 -3.98
N PRO A 105 -9.72 0.99 -4.73
CA PRO A 105 -10.66 2.08 -5.01
C PRO A 105 -11.16 2.81 -3.77
N ARG A 106 -11.44 2.08 -2.68
CA ARG A 106 -11.86 2.68 -1.40
C ARG A 106 -10.73 3.43 -0.69
N VAL A 107 -9.49 2.93 -0.78
CA VAL A 107 -8.29 3.61 -0.26
C VAL A 107 -8.09 4.92 -1.02
N LEU A 108 -8.11 4.86 -2.35
CA LEU A 108 -7.95 6.03 -3.23
C LEU A 108 -9.05 7.08 -3.02
N GLN A 109 -10.29 6.66 -2.78
CA GLN A 109 -11.38 7.57 -2.42
C GLN A 109 -11.07 8.33 -1.12
N GLY A 110 -10.60 7.64 -0.08
CA GLY A 110 -10.23 8.30 1.18
C GLY A 110 -9.07 9.30 1.02
N ILE A 111 -8.08 8.96 0.20
CA ILE A 111 -6.97 9.85 -0.14
C ILE A 111 -7.49 11.09 -0.88
N GLU A 112 -8.27 10.89 -1.94
CA GLU A 112 -8.78 11.96 -2.79
C GLU A 112 -9.57 12.98 -1.98
N GLU A 113 -10.49 12.52 -1.12
CA GLU A 113 -11.30 13.41 -0.29
C GLU A 113 -10.45 14.22 0.71
N ALA A 114 -9.44 13.60 1.33
CA ALA A 114 -8.53 14.32 2.24
C ALA A 114 -7.70 15.38 1.49
N LEU A 115 -7.18 15.04 0.31
CA LEU A 115 -6.41 15.95 -0.52
C LEU A 115 -7.28 17.10 -1.06
N ALA A 116 -8.52 16.82 -1.48
CA ALA A 116 -9.47 17.83 -1.97
C ALA A 116 -9.77 18.90 -0.89
N VAL A 117 -10.00 18.47 0.35
CA VAL A 117 -10.19 19.41 1.49
C VAL A 117 -8.98 20.31 1.70
N ALA A 118 -7.78 19.81 1.48
CA ALA A 118 -6.53 20.57 1.60
C ALA A 118 -6.16 21.37 0.32
N GLY A 119 -6.98 21.33 -0.73
CA GLY A 119 -6.67 21.95 -2.02
C GLY A 119 -5.48 21.31 -2.73
N ALA A 120 -5.16 20.06 -2.41
CA ALA A 120 -4.11 19.27 -3.04
C ALA A 120 -4.68 18.36 -4.14
N ARG A 121 -3.83 17.93 -5.07
CA ARG A 121 -4.21 16.99 -6.14
C ARG A 121 -3.47 15.67 -6.01
N MET A 122 -4.12 14.60 -6.42
CA MET A 122 -3.55 13.26 -6.49
C MET A 122 -2.91 13.02 -7.87
N VAL A 123 -1.69 12.42 -7.87
CA VAL A 123 -1.04 11.87 -9.07
C VAL A 123 -0.87 10.38 -8.86
N LEU A 124 -1.69 9.58 -9.55
CA LEU A 124 -1.75 8.13 -9.34
C LEU A 124 -0.79 7.38 -10.28
N ALA A 125 -0.09 6.39 -9.73
CA ALA A 125 0.69 5.40 -10.47
C ALA A 125 0.39 3.99 -9.94
N CYS A 126 0.62 2.96 -10.79
CA CYS A 126 0.48 1.55 -10.40
C CYS A 126 1.80 0.81 -10.62
N SER A 127 2.17 -0.05 -9.65
CA SER A 127 3.39 -0.88 -9.73
C SER A 127 3.14 -2.26 -10.34
N HIS A 128 1.89 -2.69 -10.47
CA HIS A 128 1.51 -4.02 -10.96
C HIS A 128 2.23 -5.18 -10.26
N TYR A 129 2.58 -5.00 -8.98
CA TYR A 129 3.37 -5.95 -8.19
C TYR A 129 4.78 -6.22 -8.76
N ASP A 130 5.34 -5.28 -9.56
CA ASP A 130 6.69 -5.36 -10.13
C ASP A 130 7.59 -4.30 -9.49
N ARG A 131 8.76 -4.73 -8.98
CA ARG A 131 9.73 -3.85 -8.30
C ARG A 131 10.40 -2.86 -9.23
N THR A 132 10.57 -3.22 -10.50
CA THR A 132 11.17 -2.33 -11.49
C THR A 132 10.19 -1.22 -11.82
N ILE A 133 8.93 -1.59 -12.08
CA ILE A 133 7.84 -0.62 -12.33
C ILE A 133 7.63 0.28 -11.11
N GLU A 134 7.69 -0.29 -9.88
CA GLU A 134 7.59 0.49 -8.64
C GLU A 134 8.65 1.58 -8.58
N ARG A 135 9.91 1.22 -8.81
CA ARG A 135 11.04 2.16 -8.75
C ARG A 135 10.90 3.25 -9.79
N ASP A 136 10.65 2.86 -11.04
CA ASP A 136 10.48 3.79 -12.15
C ASP A 136 9.28 4.73 -11.93
N ALA A 137 8.21 4.25 -11.29
CA ALA A 137 7.06 5.06 -10.96
C ALA A 137 7.37 6.08 -9.83
N ILE A 138 8.10 5.67 -8.79
CA ILE A 138 8.55 6.57 -7.72
C ILE A 138 9.47 7.66 -8.31
N ASP A 139 10.45 7.27 -9.13
CA ASP A 139 11.37 8.22 -9.77
C ASP A 139 10.62 9.23 -10.64
N ARG A 140 9.64 8.78 -11.45
CA ARG A 140 8.79 9.68 -12.27
C ARG A 140 7.95 10.62 -11.41
N LEU A 141 7.29 10.13 -10.37
CA LEU A 141 6.51 10.98 -9.47
C LEU A 141 7.37 12.08 -8.83
N VAL A 142 8.59 11.72 -8.40
CA VAL A 142 9.56 12.69 -7.86
C VAL A 142 10.01 13.68 -8.94
N ASP A 143 10.33 13.21 -10.14
CA ASP A 143 10.75 14.05 -11.27
C ASP A 143 9.62 14.97 -11.74
N ASP A 144 8.34 14.52 -11.66
CA ASP A 144 7.14 15.32 -11.90
C ASP A 144 6.89 16.37 -10.80
N GLY A 145 7.67 16.33 -9.72
CA GLY A 145 7.69 17.32 -8.64
C GLY A 145 6.47 17.26 -7.77
N VAL A 146 6.08 16.05 -7.36
CA VAL A 146 5.13 15.90 -6.26
C VAL A 146 5.74 16.40 -4.96
N ASP A 147 4.91 16.90 -4.06
CA ASP A 147 5.35 17.44 -2.77
C ASP A 147 5.52 16.35 -1.70
N GLY A 148 4.91 15.17 -1.89
CA GLY A 148 4.99 14.01 -1.01
C GLY A 148 4.44 12.76 -1.66
N LEU A 149 4.69 11.60 -1.02
CA LEU A 149 4.36 10.29 -1.56
C LEU A 149 3.56 9.44 -0.57
N LEU A 150 2.49 8.83 -1.07
CA LEU A 150 1.74 7.75 -0.43
C LEU A 150 2.03 6.46 -1.19
N LEU A 151 2.68 5.49 -0.54
CA LEU A 151 3.19 4.31 -1.21
C LEU A 151 2.61 3.02 -0.61
N VAL A 152 2.21 2.08 -1.47
CA VAL A 152 2.03 0.67 -1.12
C VAL A 152 3.21 -0.10 -1.70
N PRO A 153 4.36 -0.14 -1.01
CA PRO A 153 5.58 -0.72 -1.55
C PRO A 153 5.57 -2.24 -1.55
N LEU A 154 6.37 -2.84 -2.43
CA LEU A 154 6.64 -4.27 -2.43
C LEU A 154 7.72 -4.57 -1.37
N LEU A 155 7.29 -5.20 -0.28
CA LEU A 155 8.15 -5.50 0.88
C LEU A 155 8.30 -7.00 1.15
N HIS A 156 7.81 -7.88 0.27
CA HIS A 156 8.03 -9.31 0.39
C HIS A 156 9.42 -9.68 -0.14
N GLU A 157 10.02 -10.70 0.45
CA GLU A 157 11.33 -11.23 0.04
C GLU A 157 12.43 -10.14 -0.01
N LEU A 158 12.47 -9.28 1.03
CA LEU A 158 13.55 -8.31 1.17
C LEU A 158 14.79 -8.99 1.74
N ASP A 159 15.89 -8.98 0.99
CA ASP A 159 17.19 -9.45 1.47
C ASP A 159 17.73 -8.57 2.61
N ASP A 160 17.53 -7.26 2.50
CA ASP A 160 17.93 -6.26 3.50
C ASP A 160 16.80 -5.26 3.79
N PRO A 161 15.99 -5.51 4.84
CA PRO A 161 14.92 -4.60 5.26
C PRO A 161 15.41 -3.20 5.65
N LEU A 162 16.60 -3.08 6.24
CA LEU A 162 17.15 -1.79 6.67
C LEU A 162 17.60 -0.95 5.47
N SER A 163 18.16 -1.57 4.44
CA SER A 163 18.45 -0.89 3.19
C SER A 163 17.19 -0.28 2.60
N ARG A 164 16.05 -1.01 2.66
CA ARG A 164 14.77 -0.49 2.16
C ARG A 164 14.25 0.70 2.99
N VAL A 165 14.39 0.67 4.32
CA VAL A 165 14.09 1.83 5.16
C VAL A 165 14.93 3.03 4.72
N ALA A 166 16.24 2.84 4.56
CA ALA A 166 17.15 3.90 4.16
C ALA A 166 16.84 4.46 2.75
N GLU A 167 16.48 3.60 1.79
CA GLU A 167 16.06 4.02 0.45
C GLU A 167 14.82 4.92 0.50
N LEU A 168 13.78 4.53 1.24
CA LEU A 168 12.54 5.30 1.36
C LEU A 168 12.77 6.63 2.08
N GLN A 169 13.60 6.64 3.11
CA GLN A 169 13.95 7.87 3.84
C GLN A 169 14.86 8.82 3.05
N ALA A 170 15.61 8.29 2.09
CA ALA A 170 16.47 9.09 1.23
C ALA A 170 15.72 9.79 0.09
N LEU A 171 14.43 9.51 -0.10
CA LEU A 171 13.61 10.21 -1.09
C LEU A 171 13.55 11.71 -0.75
N PRO A 172 13.55 12.58 -1.78
CA PRO A 172 13.63 14.03 -1.58
C PRO A 172 12.33 14.67 -1.07
N VAL A 173 11.29 13.86 -0.86
CA VAL A 173 9.97 14.27 -0.39
C VAL A 173 9.51 13.33 0.74
N PRO A 174 8.65 13.79 1.67
CA PRO A 174 8.11 12.95 2.71
C PRO A 174 7.29 11.78 2.14
N VAL A 175 7.38 10.64 2.83
CA VAL A 175 6.74 9.38 2.43
C VAL A 175 5.92 8.84 3.57
N VAL A 176 4.69 8.40 3.28
CA VAL A 176 3.87 7.59 4.18
C VAL A 176 3.53 6.27 3.49
N LEU A 177 3.82 5.16 4.14
CA LEU A 177 3.48 3.83 3.64
C LEU A 177 2.02 3.50 3.95
N MET A 178 1.38 2.80 3.02
CA MET A 178 0.00 2.33 3.17
C MET A 178 -0.02 0.81 3.09
N GLU A 179 -0.79 0.15 3.95
CA GLU A 179 -0.97 -1.32 3.99
C GLU A 179 0.34 -2.10 4.12
N ARG A 180 1.45 -1.44 4.30
CA ARG A 180 2.77 -2.06 4.39
C ARG A 180 3.59 -1.39 5.47
N ARG A 181 4.30 -2.21 6.25
CA ARG A 181 5.32 -1.79 7.20
C ARG A 181 6.55 -2.69 7.02
N ILE A 182 7.71 -2.19 7.36
CA ILE A 182 8.95 -2.98 7.25
C ILE A 182 9.16 -3.74 8.56
N ALA A 183 8.26 -4.68 8.86
CA ALA A 183 8.24 -5.41 10.13
C ALA A 183 9.57 -6.09 10.48
N ALA A 184 10.32 -6.57 9.50
CA ALA A 184 11.62 -7.21 9.68
C ALA A 184 12.72 -6.23 10.16
N ALA A 185 12.53 -4.92 10.02
CA ALA A 185 13.42 -3.91 10.60
C ALA A 185 13.20 -3.72 12.13
N GLY A 186 12.05 -4.18 12.65
CA GLY A 186 11.70 -4.06 14.06
C GLY A 186 11.71 -2.61 14.54
N PRO A 187 12.28 -2.32 15.74
CA PRO A 187 12.35 -0.95 16.28
C PRO A 187 13.19 0.03 15.44
N ARG A 188 13.92 -0.47 14.45
CA ARG A 188 14.70 0.36 13.51
C ARG A 188 13.89 0.81 12.29
N ASP A 189 12.63 0.34 12.16
CA ASP A 189 11.70 0.91 11.18
C ASP A 189 11.24 2.29 11.67
N THR A 190 11.75 3.32 11.02
CA THR A 190 11.39 4.72 11.28
C THR A 190 10.54 5.31 10.15
N THR A 191 9.97 4.46 9.29
CA THR A 191 9.02 4.89 8.26
C THR A 191 7.65 5.22 8.87
N GLU A 192 7.00 6.23 8.34
CA GLU A 192 5.59 6.47 8.65
C GLU A 192 4.71 5.49 7.91
N HIS A 193 3.74 4.90 8.60
CA HIS A 193 2.83 3.98 7.95
C HIS A 193 1.42 3.96 8.57
N VAL A 194 0.44 3.66 7.72
CA VAL A 194 -0.92 3.32 8.11
C VAL A 194 -1.26 1.96 7.48
N CYS A 195 -1.48 0.96 8.32
CA CYS A 195 -1.73 -0.42 7.91
C CYS A 195 -2.99 -0.98 8.53
N THR A 196 -3.58 -1.98 7.91
CA THR A 196 -4.57 -2.84 8.55
C THR A 196 -3.88 -3.77 9.54
N ASP A 197 -4.47 -3.95 10.73
CA ASP A 197 -4.08 -4.99 11.69
C ASP A 197 -4.66 -6.34 11.27
N HIS A 198 -3.97 -6.97 10.31
CA HIS A 198 -4.40 -8.25 9.75
C HIS A 198 -4.35 -9.40 10.77
N GLU A 199 -3.44 -9.35 11.74
CA GLU A 199 -3.32 -10.34 12.80
C GLU A 199 -4.59 -10.33 13.67
N SER A 200 -4.99 -9.15 14.16
CA SER A 200 -6.24 -9.00 14.90
C SER A 200 -7.48 -9.36 14.08
N GLY A 201 -7.47 -9.07 12.77
CA GLY A 201 -8.57 -9.42 11.87
C GLY A 201 -8.77 -10.93 11.73
N ALA A 202 -7.70 -11.68 11.54
CA ALA A 202 -7.75 -13.13 11.47
C ALA A 202 -8.16 -13.76 12.82
N TYR A 203 -7.60 -13.23 13.90
CA TYR A 203 -7.99 -13.64 15.26
C TYR A 203 -9.49 -13.47 15.48
N LEU A 204 -10.04 -12.30 15.15
CA LEU A 204 -11.46 -11.99 15.30
C LEU A 204 -12.34 -12.94 14.50
N ALA A 205 -11.94 -13.31 13.28
CA ALA A 205 -12.69 -14.26 12.45
C ALA A 205 -12.72 -15.67 13.06
N VAL A 206 -11.59 -16.15 13.57
CA VAL A 206 -11.50 -17.46 14.22
C VAL A 206 -12.28 -17.48 15.52
N GLN A 207 -12.15 -16.43 16.35
CA GLN A 207 -12.93 -16.27 17.57
C GLN A 207 -14.44 -16.31 17.30
N HIS A 208 -14.89 -15.59 16.29
CA HIS A 208 -16.31 -15.60 15.90
C HIS A 208 -16.80 -17.00 15.52
N LEU A 209 -16.02 -17.76 14.73
CA LEU A 209 -16.35 -19.14 14.38
C LEU A 209 -16.34 -20.06 15.62
N HIS A 210 -15.41 -19.86 16.54
CA HIS A 210 -15.38 -20.57 17.82
C HIS A 210 -16.64 -20.29 18.66
N ASP A 211 -17.07 -19.04 18.76
CA ASP A 211 -18.26 -18.62 19.50
C ASP A 211 -19.56 -19.24 18.91
N LEU A 212 -19.52 -19.58 17.62
CA LEU A 212 -20.57 -20.35 16.92
C LEU A 212 -20.48 -21.87 17.12
N GLY A 213 -19.50 -22.36 17.89
CA GLY A 213 -19.32 -23.77 18.22
C GLY A 213 -18.39 -24.55 17.28
N HIS A 214 -17.66 -23.87 16.41
CA HIS A 214 -16.66 -24.54 15.57
C HIS A 214 -15.35 -24.72 16.34
N HIS A 215 -14.89 -25.98 16.49
CA HIS A 215 -13.67 -26.33 17.21
C HIS A 215 -12.53 -26.77 16.30
N ARG A 216 -12.82 -26.99 15.02
CA ARG A 216 -11.86 -27.36 13.99
C ARG A 216 -12.04 -26.48 12.78
N ILE A 217 -11.20 -25.47 12.67
CA ILE A 217 -11.29 -24.37 11.70
C ILE A 217 -10.12 -24.45 10.75
N GLY A 218 -10.38 -24.46 9.45
CA GLY A 218 -9.34 -24.45 8.41
C GLY A 218 -8.90 -23.04 8.04
N LEU A 219 -7.74 -22.95 7.39
CA LEU A 219 -7.22 -21.72 6.83
C LEU A 219 -6.94 -21.87 5.34
N VAL A 220 -7.54 -20.98 4.53
CA VAL A 220 -7.35 -20.93 3.08
C VAL A 220 -6.69 -19.63 2.72
N LEU A 221 -5.54 -19.67 2.02
CA LEU A 221 -4.66 -18.53 1.79
C LEU A 221 -4.23 -18.38 0.34
N ARG A 222 -3.97 -17.13 -0.05
CA ARG A 222 -3.06 -16.81 -1.15
C ARG A 222 -1.64 -16.73 -0.61
N THR A 223 -0.70 -17.52 -1.13
CA THR A 223 0.66 -17.63 -0.58
C THR A 223 1.59 -16.50 -1.02
N ASP A 224 1.25 -15.79 -2.09
CA ASP A 224 2.00 -14.67 -2.67
C ASP A 224 1.49 -13.29 -2.25
N GLY A 225 0.50 -13.25 -1.36
CA GLY A 225 -0.06 -12.00 -0.83
C GLY A 225 0.66 -11.53 0.44
N PRO A 226 1.19 -10.29 0.51
CA PRO A 226 1.84 -9.78 1.73
C PRO A 226 1.02 -9.90 3.02
N PRO A 227 -0.33 -9.79 3.02
CA PRO A 227 -1.15 -10.00 4.22
C PRO A 227 -1.20 -11.45 4.72
N SER A 228 -0.75 -12.44 3.93
CA SER A 228 -0.83 -13.86 4.30
C SER A 228 -0.05 -14.19 5.57
N VAL A 229 1.10 -13.54 5.77
CA VAL A 229 1.93 -13.75 6.97
C VAL A 229 1.21 -13.29 8.25
N PRO A 230 0.76 -12.03 8.38
CA PRO A 230 0.05 -11.60 9.58
C PRO A 230 -1.33 -12.28 9.75
N ILE A 231 -2.03 -12.64 8.67
CA ILE A 231 -3.27 -13.43 8.75
C ILE A 231 -2.99 -14.81 9.33
N THR A 232 -1.93 -15.48 8.88
CA THR A 232 -1.52 -16.77 9.44
C THR A 232 -1.18 -16.65 10.91
N ALA A 233 -0.41 -15.63 11.30
CA ALA A 233 -0.05 -15.41 12.70
C ALA A 233 -1.29 -15.19 13.60
N GLY A 234 -2.26 -14.40 13.15
CA GLY A 234 -3.51 -14.16 13.86
C GLY A 234 -4.38 -15.42 13.99
N TYR A 235 -4.44 -16.23 12.92
CA TYR A 235 -5.10 -17.54 12.96
C TYR A 235 -4.42 -18.48 13.96
N GLU A 236 -3.10 -18.66 13.89
CA GLU A 236 -2.34 -19.53 14.80
C GLU A 236 -2.51 -19.12 16.25
N ARG A 237 -2.43 -17.83 16.51
CA ARG A 237 -2.64 -17.30 17.84
C ARG A 237 -4.04 -17.59 18.37
N ALA A 238 -5.09 -17.39 17.55
CA ALA A 238 -6.45 -17.70 17.94
C ALA A 238 -6.64 -19.22 18.22
N ILE A 239 -6.07 -20.10 17.36
CA ILE A 239 -6.10 -21.54 17.59
C ILE A 239 -5.47 -21.89 18.95
N ALA A 240 -4.33 -21.29 19.28
CA ALA A 240 -3.64 -21.55 20.55
C ALA A 240 -4.40 -21.00 21.76
N ASP A 241 -4.80 -19.73 21.72
CA ASP A 241 -5.43 -19.02 22.83
C ASP A 241 -6.83 -19.60 23.18
N LEU A 242 -7.56 -20.08 22.15
CA LEU A 242 -8.93 -20.65 22.31
C LEU A 242 -8.91 -22.19 22.50
N GLY A 243 -7.72 -22.82 22.52
CA GLY A 243 -7.58 -24.27 22.72
C GLY A 243 -8.19 -25.09 21.57
N LEU A 244 -8.19 -24.56 20.34
CA LEU A 244 -8.76 -25.21 19.18
C LEU A 244 -7.82 -26.25 18.57
N SER A 245 -8.38 -27.21 17.84
CA SER A 245 -7.58 -28.12 17.01
C SER A 245 -7.25 -27.45 15.69
N ALA A 246 -5.98 -27.30 15.37
CA ALA A 246 -5.57 -26.82 14.05
C ALA A 246 -6.11 -27.76 12.98
N ALA A 247 -6.72 -27.19 11.95
CA ALA A 247 -7.15 -27.91 10.76
C ALA A 247 -6.19 -27.63 9.58
N GLU A 248 -6.47 -28.27 8.46
CA GLU A 248 -5.71 -28.14 7.22
C GLU A 248 -5.53 -26.68 6.81
N ARG A 249 -4.32 -26.35 6.37
CA ARG A 249 -3.99 -25.09 5.72
C ARG A 249 -3.84 -25.31 4.23
N VAL A 250 -4.71 -24.71 3.47
CA VAL A 250 -4.67 -24.80 2.02
C VAL A 250 -4.16 -23.50 1.44
N GLY A 251 -3.00 -23.54 0.81
CA GLY A 251 -2.37 -22.39 0.17
C GLY A 251 -2.17 -22.58 -1.32
N ALA A 252 -2.31 -21.50 -2.08
CA ALA A 252 -1.91 -21.43 -3.48
C ALA A 252 -1.55 -19.98 -3.84
N ARG A 253 -0.80 -19.78 -4.92
CA ARG A 253 -0.59 -18.45 -5.49
C ARG A 253 -1.92 -17.89 -6.01
N THR A 254 -2.04 -16.59 -6.09
CA THR A 254 -3.27 -15.91 -6.55
C THR A 254 -3.74 -16.44 -7.91
N ASP A 255 -2.82 -16.61 -8.87
CA ASP A 255 -3.15 -17.06 -10.24
C ASP A 255 -3.49 -18.54 -10.32
N ASP A 256 -3.11 -19.34 -9.33
CA ASP A 256 -3.40 -20.79 -9.28
C ASP A 256 -4.79 -21.10 -8.70
N TRP A 257 -5.50 -20.09 -8.20
CA TRP A 257 -6.85 -20.26 -7.67
C TRP A 257 -7.87 -20.33 -8.81
N ASP A 258 -8.32 -21.56 -9.08
CA ASP A 258 -9.38 -21.92 -10.04
C ASP A 258 -10.42 -22.85 -9.41
N PHE A 259 -11.35 -23.34 -10.21
CA PHE A 259 -12.38 -24.30 -9.76
C PHE A 259 -11.79 -25.62 -9.26
N GLY A 260 -10.75 -26.14 -9.92
CA GLY A 260 -10.10 -27.40 -9.56
C GLY A 260 -9.37 -27.28 -8.22
N ARG A 261 -8.70 -26.16 -8.00
CA ARG A 261 -8.02 -25.86 -6.73
C ARG A 261 -9.03 -25.69 -5.59
N ALA A 262 -10.14 -25.02 -5.84
CA ALA A 262 -11.21 -24.89 -4.85
C ALA A 262 -11.84 -26.23 -4.49
N ASP A 263 -12.09 -27.11 -5.47
CA ASP A 263 -12.58 -28.49 -5.23
C ASP A 263 -11.58 -29.29 -4.38
N ALA A 264 -10.29 -29.17 -4.66
CA ALA A 264 -9.23 -29.81 -3.86
C ALA A 264 -9.19 -29.26 -2.44
N ALA A 265 -9.32 -27.95 -2.26
CA ALA A 265 -9.34 -27.28 -0.96
C ALA A 265 -10.52 -27.76 -0.10
N VAL A 266 -11.72 -27.81 -0.67
CA VAL A 266 -12.91 -28.31 0.04
C VAL A 266 -12.74 -29.79 0.43
N ARG A 267 -12.23 -30.62 -0.46
CA ARG A 267 -11.94 -32.04 -0.13
C ARG A 267 -10.93 -32.17 1.02
N SER A 268 -9.88 -31.36 1.02
CA SER A 268 -8.86 -31.36 2.08
C SER A 268 -9.46 -30.95 3.42
N LEU A 269 -10.24 -29.86 3.45
CA LEU A 269 -10.92 -29.40 4.66
C LEU A 269 -11.86 -30.48 5.24
N ILE A 270 -12.65 -31.15 4.40
CA ILE A 270 -13.57 -32.20 4.82
C ILE A 270 -12.82 -33.46 5.31
N ALA A 271 -11.77 -33.88 4.59
CA ALA A 271 -10.94 -35.00 5.01
C ALA A 271 -10.32 -34.78 6.39
N ASP A 272 -9.98 -33.53 6.68
CA ASP A 272 -9.45 -33.09 7.98
C ASP A 272 -10.57 -32.74 8.98
N ARG A 273 -11.84 -33.01 8.67
CA ARG A 273 -13.01 -32.76 9.53
C ARG A 273 -13.16 -31.30 9.98
N ALA A 274 -12.70 -30.35 9.18
CA ALA A 274 -12.97 -28.95 9.42
C ALA A 274 -14.46 -28.67 9.23
N THR A 275 -15.06 -27.96 10.20
CA THR A 275 -16.48 -27.56 10.14
C THR A 275 -16.62 -26.08 9.74
N ALA A 276 -15.52 -25.35 9.72
CA ALA A 276 -15.45 -23.95 9.28
C ALA A 276 -14.09 -23.66 8.66
N ALA A 277 -14.00 -22.57 7.89
CA ALA A 277 -12.75 -22.06 7.37
C ALA A 277 -12.72 -20.54 7.31
N LEU A 278 -11.56 -19.96 7.68
CA LEU A 278 -11.18 -18.60 7.32
C LEU A 278 -10.52 -18.62 5.94
N CYS A 279 -11.04 -17.83 5.02
CA CYS A 279 -10.58 -17.78 3.64
C CYS A 279 -10.08 -16.38 3.30
N PHE A 280 -8.80 -16.26 2.93
CA PHE A 280 -8.24 -14.98 2.53
C PHE A 280 -8.62 -14.63 1.10
N GLY A 281 -9.60 -13.72 0.98
CA GLY A 281 -10.16 -13.13 -0.21
C GLY A 281 -11.59 -13.59 -0.52
N ASP A 282 -12.44 -12.65 -0.92
CA ASP A 282 -13.83 -12.91 -1.29
C ASP A 282 -13.92 -13.79 -2.55
N ARG A 283 -12.95 -13.66 -3.47
CA ARG A 283 -12.88 -14.44 -4.69
C ARG A 283 -12.66 -15.93 -4.38
N GLU A 284 -11.69 -16.24 -3.55
CA GLU A 284 -11.37 -17.59 -3.13
C GLU A 284 -12.52 -18.19 -2.32
N ALA A 285 -13.12 -17.40 -1.42
CA ALA A 285 -14.31 -17.84 -0.69
C ALA A 285 -15.49 -18.13 -1.61
N SER A 286 -15.71 -17.34 -2.65
CA SER A 286 -16.76 -17.59 -3.66
C SER A 286 -16.48 -18.87 -4.48
N LEU A 287 -15.22 -19.16 -4.80
CA LEU A 287 -14.83 -20.42 -5.43
C LEU A 287 -15.09 -21.61 -4.51
N LEU A 288 -14.83 -21.46 -3.19
CA LEU A 288 -15.14 -22.50 -2.19
C LEU A 288 -16.65 -22.73 -2.05
N LEU A 289 -17.50 -21.69 -2.12
CA LEU A 289 -18.96 -21.86 -2.14
C LEU A 289 -19.38 -22.76 -3.31
N GLY A 290 -18.87 -22.48 -4.50
CA GLY A 290 -19.12 -23.30 -5.70
C GLY A 290 -18.63 -24.75 -5.54
N ALA A 291 -17.45 -24.94 -4.97
CA ALA A 291 -16.86 -26.25 -4.71
C ALA A 291 -17.66 -27.05 -3.66
N ALA A 292 -18.07 -26.41 -2.55
CA ALA A 292 -18.90 -27.01 -1.53
C ALA A 292 -20.23 -27.51 -2.14
N ARG A 293 -20.90 -26.68 -2.95
CA ARG A 293 -22.13 -27.06 -3.65
C ARG A 293 -21.92 -28.24 -4.58
N ARG A 294 -20.84 -28.31 -5.35
CA ARG A 294 -20.51 -29.48 -6.22
C ARG A 294 -20.22 -30.74 -5.40
N ALA A 295 -19.69 -30.60 -4.20
CA ALA A 295 -19.48 -31.70 -3.25
C ALA A 295 -20.74 -32.11 -2.48
N GLY A 296 -21.90 -31.48 -2.73
CA GLY A 296 -23.14 -31.74 -2.02
C GLY A 296 -23.22 -31.16 -0.60
N LEU A 297 -22.33 -30.25 -0.27
CA LEU A 297 -22.26 -29.58 1.05
C LEU A 297 -23.03 -28.27 1.05
N ARG A 298 -23.64 -27.98 2.18
CA ARG A 298 -24.38 -26.74 2.42
C ARG A 298 -23.53 -25.78 3.24
N VAL A 299 -23.39 -24.58 2.76
CA VAL A 299 -22.81 -23.48 3.53
C VAL A 299 -23.99 -22.69 4.14
N PRO A 300 -24.03 -22.44 5.46
CA PRO A 300 -23.00 -22.74 6.49
C PRO A 300 -23.12 -24.08 7.19
N VAL A 301 -24.15 -24.89 6.91
CA VAL A 301 -24.56 -26.03 7.73
C VAL A 301 -23.50 -27.13 7.84
N ASP A 302 -22.90 -27.49 6.71
CA ASP A 302 -21.88 -28.56 6.62
C ASP A 302 -20.45 -27.98 6.62
N LEU A 303 -20.27 -26.71 6.18
CA LEU A 303 -19.02 -25.97 6.20
C LEU A 303 -19.31 -24.47 6.31
N ALA A 304 -18.98 -23.85 7.43
CA ALA A 304 -19.08 -22.40 7.62
C ALA A 304 -17.88 -21.70 7.00
N LEU A 305 -18.09 -20.50 6.42
CA LEU A 305 -17.04 -19.73 5.78
C LEU A 305 -17.03 -18.28 6.31
N VAL A 306 -15.82 -17.79 6.59
CA VAL A 306 -15.54 -16.35 6.79
C VAL A 306 -14.52 -15.96 5.73
N SER A 307 -14.84 -14.90 4.95
CA SER A 307 -13.94 -14.34 3.95
C SER A 307 -13.14 -13.17 4.51
N TYR A 308 -12.30 -12.59 3.66
CA TYR A 308 -11.47 -11.44 3.96
C TYR A 308 -11.60 -10.38 2.84
N ASP A 309 -11.34 -9.11 3.16
CA ASP A 309 -11.40 -7.93 2.31
C ASP A 309 -12.78 -7.26 2.20
N ASN A 310 -13.90 -8.00 2.18
CA ASN A 310 -15.26 -7.45 2.08
C ASN A 310 -15.44 -6.49 0.89
N GLU A 311 -15.03 -6.95 -0.32
CA GLU A 311 -15.18 -6.19 -1.57
C GLU A 311 -16.51 -6.47 -2.27
N PHE A 312 -16.85 -7.76 -2.37
CA PHE A 312 -18.08 -8.26 -2.97
C PHE A 312 -18.68 -9.46 -2.21
N ALA A 313 -18.34 -9.54 -0.93
CA ALA A 313 -18.82 -10.59 -0.02
C ALA A 313 -20.34 -10.62 0.12
N ASP A 314 -21.02 -9.49 -0.05
CA ASP A 314 -22.48 -9.33 0.06
C ASP A 314 -23.24 -9.86 -1.16
N VAL A 315 -22.61 -9.95 -2.33
CA VAL A 315 -23.23 -10.39 -3.59
C VAL A 315 -22.88 -11.84 -3.98
N ALA A 316 -22.17 -12.57 -3.12
CA ALA A 316 -21.89 -13.99 -3.33
C ALA A 316 -23.18 -14.83 -3.25
N ASP A 317 -23.21 -16.03 -3.88
CA ASP A 317 -24.36 -16.96 -3.88
C ASP A 317 -24.92 -17.20 -2.47
N VAL A 318 -24.05 -17.30 -1.46
CA VAL A 318 -24.37 -17.17 -0.04
C VAL A 318 -23.60 -15.95 0.46
N PRO A 319 -24.30 -14.89 0.94
CA PRO A 319 -23.61 -13.69 1.43
C PRO A 319 -22.56 -14.02 2.47
N LEU A 320 -21.30 -13.67 2.19
CA LEU A 320 -20.14 -14.04 2.99
C LEU A 320 -20.00 -13.15 4.21
N THR A 321 -19.90 -13.76 5.39
CA THR A 321 -19.32 -13.11 6.56
C THR A 321 -17.85 -12.78 6.24
N ALA A 322 -17.43 -11.54 6.47
CA ALA A 322 -16.12 -11.10 6.03
C ALA A 322 -15.41 -10.22 7.04
N VAL A 323 -14.11 -10.41 7.20
CA VAL A 323 -13.23 -9.41 7.82
C VAL A 323 -13.13 -8.22 6.88
N SER A 324 -13.43 -7.04 7.39
CA SER A 324 -13.53 -5.80 6.62
C SER A 324 -12.47 -4.79 7.06
N PRO A 325 -11.33 -4.67 6.34
CA PRO A 325 -10.38 -3.59 6.56
C PRO A 325 -11.01 -2.21 6.33
N SER A 326 -10.63 -1.23 7.13
CA SER A 326 -11.15 0.14 7.05
C SER A 326 -10.46 0.94 5.93
N LYS A 327 -10.57 0.48 4.68
CA LYS A 327 -9.84 0.96 3.50
C LYS A 327 -9.96 2.47 3.27
N TYR A 328 -11.19 2.98 3.28
CA TYR A 328 -11.42 4.42 3.15
C TYR A 328 -10.71 5.21 4.26
N ARG A 329 -10.86 4.77 5.52
CA ARG A 329 -10.22 5.44 6.67
C ARG A 329 -8.70 5.35 6.60
N LEU A 330 -8.17 4.23 6.13
CA LEU A 330 -6.74 4.03 5.93
C LEU A 330 -6.17 5.05 4.94
N GLY A 331 -6.76 5.15 3.75
CA GLY A 331 -6.32 6.10 2.73
C GLY A 331 -6.43 7.55 3.21
N ARG A 332 -7.56 7.89 3.83
CA ARG A 332 -7.78 9.22 4.39
C ARG A 332 -6.74 9.58 5.45
N LEU A 333 -6.49 8.69 6.41
CA LEU A 333 -5.52 8.92 7.48
C LEU A 333 -4.09 9.03 6.97
N ALA A 334 -3.71 8.20 6.00
CA ALA A 334 -2.39 8.29 5.37
C ALA A 334 -2.18 9.66 4.67
N ALA A 335 -3.20 10.17 3.99
CA ALA A 335 -3.16 11.50 3.39
C ALA A 335 -3.12 12.62 4.45
N GLU A 336 -3.91 12.52 5.53
CA GLU A 336 -3.89 13.46 6.66
C GLU A 336 -2.49 13.55 7.30
N ILE A 337 -1.84 12.39 7.55
CA ILE A 337 -0.47 12.32 8.10
C ILE A 337 0.52 12.98 7.13
N LEU A 338 0.46 12.65 5.84
CA LEU A 338 1.35 13.25 4.85
C LEU A 338 1.17 14.77 4.75
N LEU A 339 -0.07 15.25 4.74
CA LEU A 339 -0.38 16.68 4.70
C LEU A 339 0.14 17.42 5.94
N GLN A 340 0.01 16.81 7.12
CA GLN A 340 0.60 17.33 8.35
C GLN A 340 2.13 17.40 8.25
N ARG A 341 2.78 16.33 7.78
CA ARG A 341 4.24 16.29 7.57
C ARG A 341 4.73 17.39 6.62
N LEU A 342 3.94 17.66 5.57
CA LEU A 342 4.19 18.76 4.64
C LEU A 342 3.96 20.16 5.23
N ALA A 343 3.10 20.28 6.24
CA ALA A 343 2.85 21.56 6.92
C ALA A 343 3.93 21.89 7.96
N ASP A 344 4.43 20.86 8.65
CA ASP A 344 5.37 20.99 9.78
C ASP A 344 6.84 20.86 9.36
N ASP A 345 7.16 20.89 8.07
CA ASP A 345 8.53 20.71 7.52
C ASP A 345 9.23 19.44 8.04
N GLY A 346 8.46 18.41 8.35
CA GLY A 346 8.96 17.13 8.84
C GLY A 346 9.27 17.08 10.35
N ALA A 347 8.96 18.11 11.12
CA ALA A 347 9.38 18.25 12.53
C ALA A 347 8.56 17.40 13.54
N GLY A 348 7.41 16.83 13.15
CA GLY A 348 6.54 16.06 14.05
C GLY A 348 7.05 14.64 14.37
N PRO A 349 6.42 13.94 15.32
CA PRO A 349 6.73 12.53 15.62
C PRO A 349 6.41 11.63 14.42
N VAL A 350 7.06 10.46 14.38
CA VAL A 350 6.76 9.42 13.38
C VAL A 350 5.44 8.73 13.73
N HIS A 351 4.51 8.65 12.79
CA HIS A 351 3.23 7.97 12.95
C HIS A 351 3.32 6.53 12.43
N GLN A 352 3.05 5.57 13.29
CA GLN A 352 2.97 4.16 12.95
C GLN A 352 1.62 3.63 13.43
N VAL A 353 0.64 3.58 12.52
CA VAL A 353 -0.76 3.32 12.84
C VAL A 353 -1.19 1.98 12.28
N GLN A 354 -1.84 1.17 13.14
CA GLN A 354 -2.54 -0.03 12.73
C GLN A 354 -4.05 0.14 12.98
N LEU A 355 -4.85 -0.02 11.93
CA LEU A 355 -6.30 0.04 11.99
C LEU A 355 -6.86 -1.36 12.18
N ARG A 356 -7.57 -1.57 13.28
CA ARG A 356 -8.25 -2.85 13.54
C ARG A 356 -9.41 -3.02 12.56
N PRO A 357 -9.50 -4.12 11.82
CA PRO A 357 -10.63 -4.40 10.94
C PRO A 357 -11.87 -4.81 11.73
N GLU A 358 -13.03 -4.71 11.09
CA GLU A 358 -14.30 -5.15 11.62
C GLU A 358 -14.67 -6.52 11.03
N LEU A 359 -15.57 -7.25 11.71
CA LEU A 359 -16.21 -8.44 11.18
C LEU A 359 -17.65 -8.11 10.77
N VAL A 360 -17.95 -8.23 9.50
CA VAL A 360 -19.30 -8.05 8.95
C VAL A 360 -19.96 -9.41 8.85
N VAL A 361 -20.85 -9.71 9.79
CA VAL A 361 -21.54 -11.00 9.85
C VAL A 361 -22.68 -11.08 8.83
N ARG A 362 -22.70 -12.18 8.05
CA ARG A 362 -23.71 -12.51 7.04
C ARG A 362 -24.09 -13.99 7.14
N ALA A 363 -24.60 -14.57 6.04
CA ALA A 363 -25.19 -15.90 6.05
C ALA A 363 -24.16 -17.05 6.08
N SER A 364 -22.94 -16.87 5.60
CA SER A 364 -22.00 -17.97 5.35
C SER A 364 -21.37 -18.61 6.59
N CYS A 365 -21.50 -17.98 7.77
CA CYS A 365 -20.97 -18.53 9.02
C CYS A 365 -22.06 -19.12 9.95
N GLY A 366 -23.34 -18.99 9.61
CA GLY A 366 -24.45 -19.41 10.46
C GLY A 366 -24.77 -18.46 11.62
N GLY A 367 -24.02 -17.39 11.78
CA GLY A 367 -24.31 -16.36 12.77
C GLY A 367 -25.49 -15.48 12.37
N ILE A 368 -26.17 -14.89 13.37
CA ILE A 368 -27.25 -13.94 13.12
C ILE A 368 -26.63 -12.55 12.96
N SER A 369 -26.85 -11.91 11.79
CA SER A 369 -26.46 -10.53 11.60
C SER A 369 -27.13 -9.63 12.65
N PRO A 370 -26.40 -8.74 13.33
CA PRO A 370 -27.00 -7.78 14.26
C PRO A 370 -28.15 -6.96 13.63
N TRP A 371 -28.07 -6.73 12.30
CA TRP A 371 -29.13 -6.04 11.56
C TRP A 371 -30.43 -6.84 11.47
N LEU A 372 -30.37 -8.17 11.28
CA LEU A 372 -31.54 -9.06 11.28
C LEU A 372 -32.13 -9.20 12.67
N ALA A 373 -31.33 -9.20 13.73
CA ALA A 373 -31.81 -9.33 15.12
C ALA A 373 -32.68 -8.15 15.57
N HIS A 374 -32.56 -6.99 14.94
CA HIS A 374 -33.41 -5.80 15.24
C HIS A 374 -34.69 -5.72 14.41
N HIS A 375 -34.86 -6.52 13.36
CA HIS A 375 -36.01 -6.46 12.44
C HIS A 375 -36.95 -7.68 12.56
N THR A 376 -36.64 -8.61 13.45
CA THR A 376 -37.47 -9.82 13.71
C THR A 376 -38.21 -9.78 15.06
N ARG A 377 -38.38 -8.58 15.65
CA ARG A 377 -39.23 -8.36 16.81
C ARG A 377 -40.45 -7.55 16.45
#